data_4a8e07cb217db7390487040f0cba76b9
#
_entry.id   4a8e07cb217db7390487040f0cba76b9
#
_cell.length_a   1.000
_cell.length_b   1.000
_cell.length_c   1.000
_cell.angle_alpha   90.00
_cell.angle_beta   90.00
_cell.angle_gamma   90.00
#
_symmetry.space_group_name_H-M   'P 1'
#
loop_
_entity.id
_entity.type
_entity.pdbx_description
1 polymer ?
#
loop_
_entity_poly.entity_id
_entity_poly.type
_entity_poly.pdbx_seq_one_letter_code
_entity_poly.pdbx_strand_id
1 'polypeptide(L)'
;MHNRKIIAGWIVSILLGSSMHAQESTFPKDTSFTAYQTYMKVKKTRPYIELVKPQLPLDIIAFENIVYSVIPDTPYGKRELHVNIYRKNDKKKYPALLMVHGGGWNSGDRSIQIPMAQHIATHGYVTIPVEYRLRPEAIYPAALYDLKAAVRWVRANAEKYAIDTTRIAISGCSAGGHLASLIGMTNGSKQHEGKGNYTEHSSKVQAVINIDGCVTFISPRNIAETVENRKKMKGKLPLNAVWLGGMYADKKEIWEEASPILWVTKQSAPICFINSLLPRYHDGRDELINKLNTFEIKNEVYQINIDLHPFWLFHPWFNSVVKYTVDFLNNTLLSDTNPQ
;
A
#
# COMPACT_ATOMS: atom_id res chain seq x y z
N MET A 1 -13.14 -74.21 41.81
CA MET A 1 -12.06 -73.63 41.03
C MET A 1 -12.63 -73.14 39.67
N HIS A 2 -12.97 -71.84 39.62
CA HIS A 2 -13.51 -71.26 38.37
C HIS A 2 -12.68 -70.01 38.01
N ASN A 3 -11.91 -70.17 36.93
CA ASN A 3 -11.14 -69.08 36.37
C ASN A 3 -12.03 -68.10 35.62
N ARG A 4 -12.17 -66.86 36.09
CA ARG A 4 -12.72 -65.75 35.33
C ARG A 4 -11.63 -65.01 34.59
N LYS A 5 -11.64 -65.09 33.25
CA LYS A 5 -10.82 -64.25 32.36
C LYS A 5 -11.44 -62.88 32.26
N ILE A 6 -10.67 -61.83 32.60
CA ILE A 6 -11.01 -60.45 32.39
C ILE A 6 -10.55 -60.08 30.99
N ILE A 7 -11.49 -59.66 30.11
CA ILE A 7 -11.20 -59.14 28.79
C ILE A 7 -11.13 -57.62 28.95
N ALA A 8 -9.94 -57.06 28.81
CA ALA A 8 -9.76 -55.61 28.75
C ALA A 8 -10.09 -55.10 27.33
N GLY A 9 -11.22 -54.37 27.24
CA GLY A 9 -11.59 -53.70 25.97
C GLY A 9 -10.83 -52.38 25.82
N TRP A 10 -10.05 -52.26 24.75
CA TRP A 10 -9.44 -51.00 24.35
C TRP A 10 -10.48 -50.14 23.63
N ILE A 11 -10.87 -49.01 24.22
CA ILE A 11 -11.66 -47.99 23.54
C ILE A 11 -10.69 -47.12 22.73
N VAL A 12 -10.69 -47.29 21.41
CA VAL A 12 -9.99 -46.38 20.47
C VAL A 12 -10.87 -45.18 20.26
N SER A 13 -10.55 -44.08 20.91
CA SER A 13 -11.18 -42.78 20.63
C SER A 13 -10.63 -42.23 19.30
N ILE A 14 -11.43 -42.33 18.26
CA ILE A 14 -11.17 -41.67 16.98
C ILE A 14 -11.47 -40.19 17.17
N LEU A 15 -10.43 -39.37 17.34
CA LEU A 15 -10.50 -37.90 17.22
C LEU A 15 -10.74 -37.56 15.75
N LEU A 16 -11.99 -37.31 15.39
CA LEU A 16 -12.34 -36.65 14.13
C LEU A 16 -11.83 -35.22 14.21
N GLY A 17 -10.64 -35.00 13.68
CA GLY A 17 -10.11 -33.67 13.41
C GLY A 17 -10.97 -33.01 12.33
N SER A 18 -11.89 -32.13 12.72
CA SER A 18 -12.58 -31.25 11.80
C SER A 18 -11.51 -30.28 11.24
N SER A 19 -11.03 -30.57 10.05
CA SER A 19 -10.29 -29.59 9.25
C SER A 19 -11.24 -28.42 8.98
N MET A 20 -11.11 -27.35 9.75
CA MET A 20 -11.69 -26.07 9.40
C MET A 20 -11.04 -25.62 8.08
N HIS A 21 -11.65 -25.95 6.96
CA HIS A 21 -11.38 -25.29 5.71
C HIS A 21 -11.74 -23.82 5.94
N ALA A 22 -10.72 -22.95 5.93
CA ALA A 22 -10.95 -21.52 5.86
C ALA A 22 -11.77 -21.28 4.60
N GLN A 23 -13.00 -20.82 4.76
CA GLN A 23 -13.87 -20.49 3.64
C GLN A 23 -13.19 -19.34 2.90
N GLU A 24 -12.65 -19.62 1.71
CA GLU A 24 -12.07 -18.57 0.85
C GLU A 24 -13.15 -17.51 0.65
N SER A 25 -12.80 -16.27 0.96
CA SER A 25 -13.71 -15.15 0.80
C SER A 25 -14.13 -15.04 -0.67
N THR A 26 -15.42 -15.13 -0.94
CA THR A 26 -16.03 -15.12 -2.27
C THR A 26 -16.15 -13.71 -2.89
N PHE A 27 -15.38 -12.72 -2.41
CA PHE A 27 -15.43 -11.39 -3.00
C PHE A 27 -14.79 -11.37 -4.40
N PRO A 28 -15.36 -10.60 -5.34
CA PRO A 28 -14.84 -10.54 -6.69
C PRO A 28 -13.46 -9.90 -6.71
N LYS A 29 -12.49 -10.61 -7.30
CA LYS A 29 -11.10 -10.18 -7.40
C LYS A 29 -10.70 -10.05 -8.86
N ASP A 30 -10.21 -8.88 -9.24
CA ASP A 30 -9.58 -8.68 -10.54
C ASP A 30 -8.11 -9.10 -10.46
N THR A 31 -7.75 -10.12 -11.20
CA THR A 31 -6.39 -10.68 -11.28
C THR A 31 -5.62 -10.20 -12.51
N SER A 32 -6.09 -9.16 -13.20
CA SER A 32 -5.50 -8.69 -14.46
C SER A 32 -4.12 -8.05 -14.29
N PHE A 33 -3.76 -7.59 -13.09
CA PHE A 33 -2.46 -6.99 -12.80
C PHE A 33 -1.66 -7.87 -11.84
N THR A 34 -0.64 -8.54 -12.39
CA THR A 34 0.40 -9.23 -11.63
C THR A 34 1.78 -8.80 -12.11
N ALA A 35 2.80 -8.94 -11.27
CA ALA A 35 4.18 -8.64 -11.64
C ALA A 35 4.64 -9.48 -12.85
N TYR A 36 4.27 -10.77 -12.89
CA TYR A 36 4.65 -11.67 -13.97
C TYR A 36 3.96 -11.34 -15.31
N GLN A 37 2.66 -11.08 -15.31
CA GLN A 37 1.95 -10.68 -16.54
C GLN A 37 2.49 -9.36 -17.09
N THR A 38 2.80 -8.42 -16.20
CA THR A 38 3.42 -7.14 -16.56
C THR A 38 4.80 -7.35 -17.17
N TYR A 39 5.63 -8.21 -16.56
CA TYR A 39 6.92 -8.60 -17.10
C TYR A 39 6.82 -9.19 -18.50
N MET A 40 5.94 -10.17 -18.70
CA MET A 40 5.75 -10.80 -20.02
C MET A 40 5.31 -9.81 -21.10
N LYS A 41 4.53 -8.81 -20.73
CA LYS A 41 4.10 -7.73 -21.63
C LYS A 41 5.27 -6.79 -21.97
N VAL A 42 5.99 -6.30 -20.96
CA VAL A 42 7.06 -5.31 -21.13
C VAL A 42 8.27 -5.92 -21.82
N LYS A 43 8.61 -7.17 -21.52
CA LYS A 43 9.75 -7.88 -22.13
C LYS A 43 9.67 -7.95 -23.66
N LYS A 44 8.47 -7.92 -24.25
CA LYS A 44 8.30 -7.91 -25.72
C LYS A 44 8.94 -6.69 -26.38
N THR A 45 8.96 -5.55 -25.70
CA THR A 45 9.53 -4.29 -26.21
C THR A 45 10.85 -3.91 -25.56
N ARG A 46 11.14 -4.51 -24.39
CA ARG A 46 12.36 -4.29 -23.59
C ARG A 46 12.94 -5.63 -23.13
N PRO A 47 13.60 -6.39 -24.04
CA PRO A 47 14.05 -7.76 -23.76
C PRO A 47 15.13 -7.85 -22.68
N TYR A 48 15.80 -6.74 -22.36
CA TYR A 48 16.88 -6.65 -21.36
C TYR A 48 16.40 -6.56 -19.91
N ILE A 49 15.10 -6.38 -19.67
CA ILE A 49 14.59 -6.30 -18.30
C ILE A 49 14.57 -7.67 -17.61
N GLU A 50 14.73 -7.64 -16.30
CA GLU A 50 14.58 -8.80 -15.44
C GLU A 50 13.55 -8.50 -14.35
N LEU A 51 12.63 -9.43 -14.13
CA LEU A 51 11.65 -9.33 -13.05
C LEU A 51 12.33 -9.56 -11.71
N VAL A 52 12.17 -8.62 -10.78
CA VAL A 52 12.66 -8.80 -9.40
C VAL A 52 11.78 -9.82 -8.69
N LYS A 53 12.39 -10.87 -8.19
CA LYS A 53 11.71 -11.97 -7.48
C LYS A 53 11.86 -11.81 -5.97
N PRO A 54 10.88 -12.27 -5.18
CA PRO A 54 11.05 -12.37 -3.74
C PRO A 54 12.25 -13.24 -3.38
N GLN A 55 13.08 -12.75 -2.48
CA GLN A 55 14.20 -13.49 -1.93
C GLN A 55 14.40 -13.01 -0.49
N LEU A 56 14.01 -13.85 0.48
CA LEU A 56 14.13 -13.51 1.90
C LEU A 56 15.60 -13.55 2.31
N PRO A 57 16.21 -12.43 2.72
CA PRO A 57 17.58 -12.41 3.22
C PRO A 57 17.71 -13.16 4.54
N LEU A 58 18.90 -13.75 4.81
CA LEU A 58 19.14 -14.61 5.97
C LEU A 58 18.96 -13.89 7.32
N ASP A 59 19.20 -12.59 7.36
CA ASP A 59 19.06 -11.74 8.54
C ASP A 59 17.67 -11.13 8.71
N ILE A 60 16.73 -11.47 7.83
CA ILE A 60 15.34 -10.98 7.84
C ILE A 60 14.39 -12.10 8.26
N ILE A 61 13.51 -11.79 9.21
CA ILE A 61 12.38 -12.66 9.54
C ILE A 61 11.10 -12.14 8.90
N ALA A 62 10.22 -13.06 8.56
CA ALA A 62 8.93 -12.78 7.93
C ALA A 62 7.77 -13.24 8.82
N PHE A 63 6.73 -12.42 8.88
CA PHE A 63 5.41 -12.77 9.43
C PHE A 63 4.40 -12.52 8.30
N GLU A 64 3.71 -13.55 7.87
CA GLU A 64 2.87 -13.48 6.67
C GLU A 64 1.40 -13.72 7.00
N ASN A 65 0.51 -13.19 6.16
CA ASN A 65 -0.94 -13.35 6.29
C ASN A 65 -1.51 -12.92 7.65
N ILE A 66 -0.99 -11.83 8.21
CA ILE A 66 -1.48 -11.30 9.49
C ILE A 66 -2.73 -10.46 9.24
N VAL A 67 -3.84 -10.83 9.87
CA VAL A 67 -5.08 -10.03 9.82
C VAL A 67 -4.89 -8.74 10.60
N TYR A 68 -5.04 -7.59 9.94
CA TYR A 68 -4.98 -6.28 10.57
C TYR A 68 -6.36 -5.64 10.76
N SER A 69 -7.33 -6.04 9.94
CA SER A 69 -8.69 -5.52 10.02
C SER A 69 -9.69 -6.60 9.63
N VAL A 70 -10.84 -6.60 10.32
CA VAL A 70 -11.98 -7.43 9.99
C VAL A 70 -13.17 -6.51 9.74
N ILE A 71 -13.77 -6.63 8.56
CA ILE A 71 -14.98 -5.91 8.18
C ILE A 71 -16.11 -6.94 8.23
N PRO A 72 -17.01 -6.85 9.22
CA PRO A 72 -17.99 -7.90 9.47
C PRO A 72 -19.02 -8.01 8.34
N ASP A 73 -19.44 -6.86 7.81
CA ASP A 73 -20.52 -6.76 6.83
C ASP A 73 -20.03 -6.08 5.55
N THR A 74 -19.80 -6.88 4.51
CA THR A 74 -19.65 -6.40 3.13
C THR A 74 -20.72 -7.03 2.25
N PRO A 75 -20.97 -6.53 1.04
CA PRO A 75 -21.85 -7.21 0.07
C PRO A 75 -21.46 -8.66 -0.22
N TYR A 76 -20.25 -9.07 0.19
CA TYR A 76 -19.68 -10.41 -0.04
C TYR A 76 -19.40 -11.17 1.27
N GLY A 77 -20.05 -10.78 2.36
CA GLY A 77 -19.85 -11.37 3.69
C GLY A 77 -18.68 -10.76 4.47
N LYS A 78 -18.21 -11.48 5.49
CA LYS A 78 -17.07 -11.07 6.34
C LYS A 78 -15.80 -10.95 5.50
N ARG A 79 -15.08 -9.84 5.65
CA ARG A 79 -13.83 -9.56 4.92
C ARG A 79 -12.66 -9.34 5.89
N GLU A 80 -11.64 -10.14 5.76
CA GLU A 80 -10.37 -9.98 6.48
C GLU A 80 -9.34 -9.33 5.56
N LEU A 81 -8.67 -8.28 6.05
CA LEU A 81 -7.59 -7.60 5.38
C LEU A 81 -6.26 -7.93 6.05
N HIS A 82 -5.24 -8.20 5.25
CA HIS A 82 -3.98 -8.77 5.71
C HIS A 82 -2.78 -7.88 5.43
N VAL A 83 -1.73 -8.07 6.24
CA VAL A 83 -0.39 -7.55 6.01
C VAL A 83 0.62 -8.69 6.05
N ASN A 84 1.77 -8.46 5.41
CA ASN A 84 3.00 -9.20 5.68
C ASN A 84 3.98 -8.26 6.38
N ILE A 85 4.90 -8.79 7.19
CA ILE A 85 5.89 -8.01 7.91
C ILE A 85 7.26 -8.63 7.68
N TYR A 86 8.23 -7.81 7.30
CA TYR A 86 9.63 -8.20 7.15
C TYR A 86 10.50 -7.27 8.01
N ARG A 87 11.38 -7.81 8.83
CA ARG A 87 12.30 -7.03 9.67
C ARG A 87 13.56 -7.80 10.00
N LYS A 88 14.59 -7.11 10.49
CA LYS A 88 15.80 -7.77 11.01
C LYS A 88 15.49 -8.74 12.15
N ASN A 89 16.17 -9.85 12.17
CA ASN A 89 16.04 -10.90 13.19
C ASN A 89 16.85 -10.52 14.44
N ASP A 90 16.48 -9.42 15.08
CA ASP A 90 17.05 -8.97 16.34
C ASP A 90 15.97 -8.36 17.25
N LYS A 91 16.40 -7.81 18.41
CA LYS A 91 15.49 -7.21 19.41
C LYS A 91 15.36 -5.69 19.30
N LYS A 92 16.01 -5.05 18.32
CA LYS A 92 15.98 -3.59 18.17
C LYS A 92 14.64 -3.14 17.58
N LYS A 93 14.17 -1.98 18.02
CA LYS A 93 13.02 -1.31 17.38
C LYS A 93 13.50 -0.52 16.17
N TYR A 94 12.74 -0.62 15.10
CA TYR A 94 13.03 0.03 13.82
C TYR A 94 11.85 0.89 13.35
N PRO A 95 12.10 1.94 12.55
CA PRO A 95 11.04 2.64 11.84
C PRO A 95 10.23 1.67 10.99
N ALA A 96 8.93 1.93 10.82
CA ALA A 96 8.07 1.14 9.97
C ALA A 96 7.80 1.82 8.62
N LEU A 97 7.67 1.02 7.57
CA LEU A 97 7.27 1.44 6.24
C LEU A 97 6.10 0.58 5.76
N LEU A 98 4.88 1.12 5.78
CA LEU A 98 3.75 0.49 5.10
C LEU A 98 3.94 0.61 3.59
N MET A 99 3.66 -0.47 2.83
CA MET A 99 3.91 -0.52 1.40
C MET A 99 2.63 -0.87 0.63
N VAL A 100 2.11 0.10 -0.11
CA VAL A 100 0.81 0.04 -0.80
C VAL A 100 1.03 -0.31 -2.27
N HIS A 101 0.42 -1.40 -2.72
CA HIS A 101 0.56 -1.85 -4.11
C HIS A 101 -0.26 -0.99 -5.09
N GLY A 102 0.17 -0.99 -6.36
CA GLY A 102 -0.57 -0.41 -7.48
C GLY A 102 -1.60 -1.37 -8.06
N GLY A 103 -2.18 -0.96 -9.20
CA GLY A 103 -3.17 -1.76 -9.94
C GLY A 103 -4.46 -0.99 -10.24
N GLY A 104 -4.38 0.36 -10.31
CA GLY A 104 -5.51 1.21 -10.70
C GLY A 104 -6.70 1.12 -9.75
N TRP A 105 -6.47 0.87 -8.46
CA TRP A 105 -7.50 0.69 -7.41
C TRP A 105 -8.47 -0.48 -7.68
N ASN A 106 -8.15 -1.34 -8.64
CA ASN A 106 -9.04 -2.38 -9.17
C ASN A 106 -8.43 -3.78 -9.09
N SER A 107 -7.12 -3.88 -9.20
CA SER A 107 -6.38 -5.15 -9.30
C SER A 107 -5.06 -5.10 -8.54
N GLY A 108 -4.33 -6.21 -8.55
CA GLY A 108 -3.09 -6.35 -7.79
C GLY A 108 -3.33 -6.86 -6.37
N ASP A 109 -2.25 -7.10 -5.66
CA ASP A 109 -2.26 -7.51 -4.27
C ASP A 109 -0.92 -7.17 -3.58
N ARG A 110 -0.85 -7.34 -2.25
CA ARG A 110 0.34 -7.02 -1.46
C ARG A 110 1.59 -7.80 -1.85
N SER A 111 1.47 -8.95 -2.54
CA SER A 111 2.62 -9.76 -2.95
C SER A 111 3.54 -9.03 -3.94
N ILE A 112 2.98 -8.07 -4.71
CA ILE A 112 3.73 -7.23 -5.64
C ILE A 112 4.80 -6.39 -4.92
N GLN A 113 4.58 -6.07 -3.64
CA GLN A 113 5.51 -5.27 -2.83
C GLN A 113 6.56 -6.12 -2.10
N ILE A 114 6.42 -7.46 -2.05
CA ILE A 114 7.31 -8.33 -1.26
C ILE A 114 8.78 -8.18 -1.65
N PRO A 115 9.18 -8.19 -2.94
CA PRO A 115 10.59 -8.04 -3.28
C PRO A 115 11.19 -6.74 -2.72
N MET A 116 10.51 -5.61 -2.89
CA MET A 116 10.97 -4.32 -2.39
C MET A 116 10.97 -4.27 -0.86
N ALA A 117 9.96 -4.86 -0.21
CA ALA A 117 9.89 -4.96 1.24
C ALA A 117 11.08 -5.73 1.83
N GLN A 118 11.41 -6.88 1.26
CA GLN A 118 12.56 -7.68 1.70
C GLN A 118 13.88 -6.93 1.54
N HIS A 119 14.08 -6.21 0.44
CA HIS A 119 15.28 -5.40 0.23
C HIS A 119 15.35 -4.22 1.22
N ILE A 120 14.27 -3.46 1.43
CA ILE A 120 14.28 -2.31 2.34
C ILE A 120 14.44 -2.76 3.79
N ALA A 121 13.93 -3.95 4.18
CA ALA A 121 14.09 -4.48 5.53
C ALA A 121 15.59 -4.68 5.91
N THR A 122 16.48 -5.01 4.97
CA THR A 122 17.92 -5.13 5.23
C THR A 122 18.57 -3.81 5.64
N HIS A 123 17.92 -2.68 5.33
CA HIS A 123 18.38 -1.33 5.70
C HIS A 123 17.87 -0.85 7.07
N GLY A 124 17.29 -1.75 7.89
CA GLY A 124 16.84 -1.42 9.23
C GLY A 124 15.46 -0.77 9.29
N TYR A 125 14.54 -1.25 8.48
CA TYR A 125 13.12 -0.90 8.53
C TYR A 125 12.27 -2.14 8.81
N VAL A 126 11.14 -1.94 9.50
CA VAL A 126 10.05 -2.92 9.51
C VAL A 126 9.17 -2.61 8.31
N THR A 127 9.21 -3.43 7.27
CA THR A 127 8.46 -3.21 6.04
C THR A 127 7.17 -4.03 6.03
N ILE A 128 6.06 -3.39 5.61
CA ILE A 128 4.72 -3.92 5.81
C ILE A 128 3.92 -3.81 4.50
N PRO A 129 4.08 -4.75 3.55
CA PRO A 129 3.14 -4.89 2.44
C PRO A 129 1.72 -5.05 2.93
N VAL A 130 0.81 -4.18 2.49
CA VAL A 130 -0.55 -4.06 3.01
C VAL A 130 -1.59 -4.33 1.94
N GLU A 131 -2.60 -5.10 2.30
CA GLU A 131 -3.82 -5.31 1.51
C GLU A 131 -4.83 -4.21 1.82
N TYR A 132 -5.63 -3.83 0.84
CA TYR A 132 -6.75 -2.90 0.98
C TYR A 132 -7.86 -3.30 0.01
N ARG A 133 -9.10 -2.90 0.27
CA ARG A 133 -10.23 -3.23 -0.60
C ARG A 133 -10.10 -2.54 -1.96
N LEU A 134 -10.29 -3.34 -2.98
CA LEU A 134 -10.23 -2.94 -4.38
C LEU A 134 -11.64 -2.91 -4.98
N ARG A 135 -11.81 -2.21 -6.10
CA ARG A 135 -12.98 -2.41 -6.94
C ARG A 135 -12.90 -3.81 -7.61
N PRO A 136 -13.99 -4.54 -7.79
CA PRO A 136 -15.39 -4.14 -7.55
C PRO A 136 -15.88 -4.34 -6.11
N GLU A 137 -15.01 -4.79 -5.18
CA GLU A 137 -15.38 -5.01 -3.78
C GLU A 137 -15.85 -3.71 -3.11
N ALA A 138 -15.10 -2.63 -3.32
CA ALA A 138 -15.43 -1.32 -2.79
C ALA A 138 -14.87 -0.18 -3.65
N ILE A 139 -15.54 0.99 -3.60
CA ILE A 139 -15.10 2.24 -4.22
C ILE A 139 -14.48 3.18 -3.17
N TYR A 140 -13.97 4.35 -3.60
CA TYR A 140 -13.58 5.41 -2.69
C TYR A 140 -14.72 5.75 -1.71
N PRO A 141 -14.44 5.97 -0.39
CA PRO A 141 -13.13 6.09 0.24
C PRO A 141 -12.63 4.80 0.96
N ALA A 142 -13.18 3.64 0.65
CA ALA A 142 -12.92 2.41 1.40
C ALA A 142 -11.42 2.09 1.57
N ALA A 143 -10.64 2.14 0.47
CA ALA A 143 -9.20 1.90 0.50
C ALA A 143 -8.43 2.88 1.41
N LEU A 144 -8.83 4.16 1.44
CA LEU A 144 -8.24 5.16 2.33
C LEU A 144 -8.46 4.77 3.80
N TYR A 145 -9.67 4.38 4.16
CA TYR A 145 -10.02 4.00 5.53
C TYR A 145 -9.34 2.71 5.96
N ASP A 146 -9.21 1.73 5.06
CA ASP A 146 -8.48 0.50 5.30
C ASP A 146 -7.01 0.78 5.62
N LEU A 147 -6.35 1.62 4.83
CA LEU A 147 -4.94 1.95 5.03
C LEU A 147 -4.71 2.80 6.28
N LYS A 148 -5.60 3.73 6.60
CA LYS A 148 -5.53 4.45 7.88
C LYS A 148 -5.72 3.50 9.08
N ALA A 149 -6.61 2.53 8.98
CA ALA A 149 -6.74 1.47 9.98
C ALA A 149 -5.47 0.60 10.07
N ALA A 150 -4.79 0.31 8.95
CA ALA A 150 -3.51 -0.38 8.95
C ALA A 150 -2.42 0.41 9.69
N VAL A 151 -2.32 1.73 9.49
CA VAL A 151 -1.38 2.58 10.25
C VAL A 151 -1.67 2.55 11.76
N ARG A 152 -2.95 2.60 12.15
CA ARG A 152 -3.35 2.47 13.56
C ARG A 152 -3.00 1.10 14.13
N TRP A 153 -3.28 0.03 13.37
CA TRP A 153 -2.92 -1.34 13.74
C TRP A 153 -1.41 -1.52 13.96
N VAL A 154 -0.59 -0.92 13.10
CA VAL A 154 0.87 -0.93 13.24
C VAL A 154 1.29 -0.33 14.59
N ARG A 155 0.69 0.77 15.02
CA ARG A 155 0.96 1.36 16.34
C ARG A 155 0.49 0.48 17.49
N ALA A 156 -0.70 -0.08 17.38
CA ALA A 156 -1.26 -0.97 18.40
C ALA A 156 -0.42 -2.25 18.61
N ASN A 157 0.26 -2.71 17.56
CA ASN A 157 1.05 -3.94 17.57
C ASN A 157 2.58 -3.70 17.56
N ALA A 158 2.99 -2.47 17.83
CA ALA A 158 4.39 -2.04 17.69
C ALA A 158 5.37 -2.85 18.55
N GLU A 159 4.99 -3.18 19.78
CA GLU A 159 5.84 -3.98 20.68
C GLU A 159 6.08 -5.38 20.13
N LYS A 160 5.03 -6.03 19.64
CA LYS A 160 5.10 -7.39 19.07
C LYS A 160 6.06 -7.49 17.89
N TYR A 161 6.12 -6.45 17.06
CA TYR A 161 6.90 -6.46 15.83
C TYR A 161 8.16 -5.58 15.90
N ALA A 162 8.52 -5.10 17.09
CA ALA A 162 9.68 -4.24 17.33
C ALA A 162 9.68 -2.97 16.45
N ILE A 163 8.55 -2.28 16.44
CA ILE A 163 8.35 -1.03 15.68
C ILE A 163 8.54 0.18 16.58
N ASP A 164 9.22 1.21 16.06
CA ASP A 164 9.25 2.54 16.63
C ASP A 164 8.02 3.33 16.16
N THR A 165 7.07 3.56 17.06
CA THR A 165 5.81 4.25 16.76
C THR A 165 5.95 5.72 16.43
N THR A 166 7.09 6.32 16.72
CA THR A 166 7.38 7.73 16.39
C THR A 166 7.84 7.91 14.95
N ARG A 167 8.22 6.81 14.27
CA ARG A 167 8.83 6.78 12.93
C ARG A 167 8.11 5.81 12.02
N ILE A 168 6.89 6.15 11.62
CA ILE A 168 6.07 5.35 10.69
C ILE A 168 5.91 6.10 9.38
N ALA A 169 6.36 5.49 8.29
CA ALA A 169 6.21 5.99 6.93
C ALA A 169 5.24 5.13 6.12
N ILE A 170 4.82 5.68 4.98
CA ILE A 170 4.02 4.96 3.99
C ILE A 170 4.62 5.16 2.61
N SER A 171 4.70 4.09 1.83
CA SER A 171 5.09 4.13 0.42
C SER A 171 4.03 3.51 -0.44
N GLY A 172 4.00 3.88 -1.71
CA GLY A 172 3.14 3.21 -2.66
C GLY A 172 3.53 3.46 -4.10
N CYS A 173 3.11 2.54 -4.96
CA CYS A 173 3.37 2.58 -6.39
C CYS A 173 2.06 2.82 -7.15
N SER A 174 2.04 3.74 -8.15
CA SER A 174 0.85 3.99 -8.98
C SER A 174 -0.38 4.38 -8.13
N ALA A 175 -1.48 3.62 -8.21
CA ALA A 175 -2.64 3.79 -7.33
C ALA A 175 -2.28 3.76 -5.84
N GLY A 176 -1.30 2.93 -5.44
CA GLY A 176 -0.75 2.92 -4.09
C GLY A 176 0.00 4.20 -3.75
N GLY A 177 0.74 4.79 -4.70
CA GLY A 177 1.42 6.08 -4.54
C GLY A 177 0.45 7.23 -4.35
N HIS A 178 -0.67 7.21 -5.07
CA HIS A 178 -1.79 8.11 -4.83
C HIS A 178 -2.33 7.97 -3.39
N LEU A 179 -2.68 6.74 -2.98
CA LEU A 179 -3.22 6.49 -1.64
C LEU A 179 -2.23 6.87 -0.53
N ALA A 180 -0.94 6.56 -0.70
CA ALA A 180 0.11 6.97 0.24
C ALA A 180 0.19 8.50 0.37
N SER A 181 0.14 9.23 -0.77
CA SER A 181 0.11 10.68 -0.79
C SER A 181 -1.14 11.24 -0.09
N LEU A 182 -2.32 10.66 -0.35
CA LEU A 182 -3.56 11.09 0.28
C LEU A 182 -3.50 10.90 1.81
N ILE A 183 -2.96 9.78 2.30
CA ILE A 183 -2.77 9.54 3.73
C ILE A 183 -1.85 10.59 4.35
N GLY A 184 -0.69 10.86 3.73
CA GLY A 184 0.25 11.83 4.24
C GLY A 184 -0.27 13.28 4.22
N MET A 185 -1.01 13.65 3.18
CA MET A 185 -1.58 15.00 3.07
C MET A 185 -2.79 15.19 4.00
N THR A 186 -3.51 14.12 4.34
CA THR A 186 -4.65 14.15 5.28
C THR A 186 -4.28 13.82 6.72
N ASN A 187 -3.00 13.98 7.11
CA ASN A 187 -2.58 13.84 8.51
C ASN A 187 -3.41 14.76 9.43
N GLY A 188 -4.06 14.17 10.44
CA GLY A 188 -4.87 14.89 11.41
C GLY A 188 -6.26 15.34 10.92
N SER A 189 -6.64 15.01 9.70
CA SER A 189 -7.97 15.31 9.17
C SER A 189 -9.01 14.31 9.67
N LYS A 190 -9.88 14.74 10.57
CA LYS A 190 -10.93 13.86 11.17
C LYS A 190 -11.87 13.25 10.13
N GLN A 191 -12.21 13.96 9.07
CA GLN A 191 -13.13 13.47 8.03
C GLN A 191 -12.55 12.29 7.24
N HIS A 192 -11.21 12.16 7.17
CA HIS A 192 -10.54 11.11 6.44
C HIS A 192 -10.14 9.89 7.30
N GLU A 193 -10.47 9.89 8.60
CA GLU A 193 -10.07 8.79 9.50
C GLU A 193 -10.88 7.51 9.28
N GLY A 194 -12.10 7.62 8.82
CA GLY A 194 -13.01 6.48 8.71
C GLY A 194 -13.43 5.92 10.08
N LYS A 195 -14.34 4.97 10.03
CA LYS A 195 -14.77 4.18 11.18
C LYS A 195 -14.07 2.83 11.07
N GLY A 196 -13.18 2.50 11.97
CA GLY A 196 -12.44 1.25 11.92
C GLY A 196 -11.88 0.88 13.29
N ASN A 197 -11.05 -0.14 13.33
CA ASN A 197 -10.42 -0.62 14.55
C ASN A 197 -9.26 0.31 14.97
N TYR A 198 -8.89 0.23 16.25
CA TYR A 198 -7.73 0.95 16.83
C TYR A 198 -7.83 2.47 16.72
N THR A 199 -9.04 3.02 16.87
CA THR A 199 -9.29 4.48 16.76
C THR A 199 -8.64 5.30 17.86
N GLU A 200 -8.22 4.66 18.95
CA GLU A 200 -7.42 5.23 20.04
C GLU A 200 -5.97 5.54 19.60
N HIS A 201 -5.50 4.95 18.51
CA HIS A 201 -4.18 5.20 17.93
C HIS A 201 -4.24 6.20 16.77
N SER A 202 -3.17 6.95 16.58
CA SER A 202 -3.04 7.90 15.47
C SER A 202 -2.84 7.18 14.13
N SER A 203 -3.46 7.67 13.06
CA SER A 203 -3.20 7.27 11.68
C SER A 203 -2.13 8.12 10.98
N LYS A 204 -1.52 9.10 11.68
CA LYS A 204 -0.50 10.00 11.09
C LYS A 204 0.75 9.22 10.68
N VAL A 205 1.32 9.62 9.55
CA VAL A 205 2.62 9.12 9.07
C VAL A 205 3.64 10.24 9.06
N GLN A 206 4.93 9.90 9.24
CA GLN A 206 6.03 10.84 9.35
C GLN A 206 6.81 11.01 8.04
N ALA A 207 6.54 10.17 7.04
CA ALA A 207 7.10 10.31 5.70
C ALA A 207 6.24 9.58 4.67
N VAL A 208 6.27 10.06 3.42
CA VAL A 208 5.60 9.45 2.26
C VAL A 208 6.59 9.20 1.15
N ILE A 209 6.51 8.03 0.51
CA ILE A 209 7.18 7.74 -0.75
C ILE A 209 6.12 7.49 -1.81
N ASN A 210 6.11 8.34 -2.82
CA ASN A 210 5.22 8.25 -3.98
C ASN A 210 6.01 7.78 -5.21
N ILE A 211 5.74 6.58 -5.68
CA ILE A 211 6.37 6.02 -6.89
C ILE A 211 5.34 6.05 -8.02
N ASP A 212 5.47 7.01 -8.94
CA ASP A 212 4.53 7.23 -10.06
C ASP A 212 3.04 7.24 -9.65
N GLY A 213 2.71 7.79 -8.49
CA GLY A 213 1.32 7.99 -8.07
C GLY A 213 0.82 9.39 -8.44
N CYS A 214 -0.43 9.50 -8.90
CA CYS A 214 -1.03 10.81 -9.13
C CYS A 214 -1.33 11.52 -7.80
N VAL A 215 -1.31 12.85 -7.81
CA VAL A 215 -1.64 13.68 -6.64
C VAL A 215 -2.87 14.56 -6.86
N THR A 216 -3.47 14.47 -8.05
CA THR A 216 -4.70 15.17 -8.41
C THR A 216 -5.53 14.35 -9.39
N PHE A 217 -6.84 14.42 -9.25
CA PHE A 217 -7.79 13.95 -10.26
C PHE A 217 -8.48 15.11 -10.97
N ILE A 218 -8.30 16.33 -10.48
CA ILE A 218 -9.10 17.51 -10.88
C ILE A 218 -8.32 18.51 -11.74
N SER A 219 -7.09 18.17 -12.16
CA SER A 219 -6.41 19.01 -13.14
C SER A 219 -7.18 19.03 -14.46
N PRO A 220 -7.12 20.12 -15.23
CA PRO A 220 -7.72 20.18 -16.55
C PRO A 220 -7.30 18.99 -17.45
N ARG A 221 -6.05 18.59 -17.36
CA ARG A 221 -5.51 17.44 -18.07
C ARG A 221 -6.18 16.13 -17.66
N ASN A 222 -6.23 15.80 -16.36
CA ASN A 222 -6.84 14.56 -15.87
C ASN A 222 -8.32 14.46 -16.23
N ILE A 223 -9.07 15.57 -16.10
CA ILE A 223 -10.48 15.63 -16.47
C ILE A 223 -10.63 15.37 -17.98
N ALA A 224 -9.87 16.09 -18.82
CA ALA A 224 -9.93 15.95 -20.27
C ALA A 224 -9.54 14.53 -20.72
N GLU A 225 -8.44 13.96 -20.21
CA GLU A 225 -8.01 12.58 -20.49
C GLU A 225 -9.09 11.56 -20.09
N THR A 226 -9.77 11.77 -18.96
CA THR A 226 -10.84 10.87 -18.50
C THR A 226 -12.06 10.93 -19.44
N VAL A 227 -12.44 12.11 -19.89
CA VAL A 227 -13.54 12.29 -20.87
C VAL A 227 -13.17 11.61 -22.20
N GLU A 228 -11.95 11.82 -22.68
CA GLU A 228 -11.48 11.22 -23.93
C GLU A 228 -11.38 9.70 -23.84
N ASN A 229 -10.88 9.16 -22.72
CA ASN A 229 -10.84 7.72 -22.49
C ASN A 229 -12.25 7.10 -22.47
N ARG A 230 -13.24 7.77 -21.87
CA ARG A 230 -14.64 7.33 -21.92
C ARG A 230 -15.16 7.21 -23.34
N LYS A 231 -14.84 8.18 -24.22
CA LYS A 231 -15.21 8.11 -25.65
C LYS A 231 -14.56 6.90 -26.33
N LYS A 232 -13.24 6.71 -26.16
CA LYS A 232 -12.49 5.58 -26.72
C LYS A 232 -13.03 4.23 -26.23
N MET A 233 -13.51 4.18 -24.99
CA MET A 233 -14.12 2.99 -24.38
C MET A 233 -15.63 2.84 -24.70
N LYS A 234 -16.14 3.54 -25.73
CA LYS A 234 -17.56 3.48 -26.17
C LYS A 234 -18.52 3.76 -25.02
N GLY A 235 -18.24 4.75 -24.22
CA GLY A 235 -19.09 5.20 -23.09
C GLY A 235 -18.85 4.46 -21.76
N LYS A 236 -18.05 3.41 -21.72
CA LYS A 236 -17.65 2.76 -20.44
C LYS A 236 -16.80 3.73 -19.62
N LEU A 237 -16.98 3.69 -18.31
CA LEU A 237 -16.21 4.56 -17.40
C LEU A 237 -14.75 4.12 -17.33
N PRO A 238 -13.78 5.08 -17.43
CA PRO A 238 -12.38 4.82 -17.11
C PRO A 238 -12.16 4.41 -15.65
N LEU A 239 -11.03 3.75 -15.34
CA LEU A 239 -10.76 3.16 -14.03
C LEU A 239 -10.89 4.16 -12.87
N ASN A 240 -10.34 5.37 -13.01
CA ASN A 240 -10.45 6.42 -12.01
C ASN A 240 -11.92 6.82 -11.77
N ALA A 241 -12.69 7.03 -12.84
CA ALA A 241 -14.11 7.39 -12.73
C ALA A 241 -14.94 6.26 -12.11
N VAL A 242 -14.64 5.00 -12.43
CA VAL A 242 -15.32 3.86 -11.79
C VAL A 242 -14.99 3.80 -10.30
N TRP A 243 -13.73 3.96 -9.93
CA TRP A 243 -13.31 3.93 -8.52
C TRP A 243 -13.86 5.11 -7.72
N LEU A 244 -14.02 6.28 -8.35
CA LEU A 244 -14.61 7.48 -7.74
C LEU A 244 -16.16 7.51 -7.84
N GLY A 245 -16.78 6.46 -8.38
CA GLY A 245 -18.23 6.30 -8.44
C GLY A 245 -18.93 7.08 -9.53
N GLY A 246 -18.21 7.68 -10.50
CA GLY A 246 -18.76 8.42 -11.64
C GLY A 246 -17.76 9.40 -12.27
N MET A 247 -18.21 10.10 -13.31
CA MET A 247 -17.41 11.15 -13.96
C MET A 247 -17.32 12.40 -13.05
N TYR A 248 -16.30 13.23 -13.29
CA TYR A 248 -16.08 14.47 -12.54
C TYR A 248 -17.32 15.37 -12.50
N ALA A 249 -18.02 15.52 -13.64
CA ALA A 249 -19.23 16.33 -13.71
C ALA A 249 -20.35 15.87 -12.76
N ASP A 250 -20.40 14.57 -12.45
CA ASP A 250 -21.44 13.97 -11.61
C ASP A 250 -21.01 13.76 -10.16
N LYS A 251 -19.68 13.73 -9.91
CA LYS A 251 -19.05 13.36 -8.63
C LYS A 251 -17.92 14.31 -8.23
N LYS A 252 -18.08 15.60 -8.53
CA LYS A 252 -17.06 16.63 -8.30
C LYS A 252 -16.44 16.56 -6.90
N GLU A 253 -17.26 16.52 -5.87
CA GLU A 253 -16.82 16.51 -4.46
C GLU A 253 -15.96 15.29 -4.13
N ILE A 254 -16.31 14.12 -4.67
CA ILE A 254 -15.54 12.88 -4.47
C ILE A 254 -14.18 12.97 -5.16
N TRP A 255 -14.11 13.54 -6.36
CA TRP A 255 -12.86 13.73 -7.08
C TRP A 255 -11.94 14.73 -6.38
N GLU A 256 -12.52 15.79 -5.84
CA GLU A 256 -11.81 16.78 -5.03
C GLU A 256 -11.30 16.13 -3.73
N GLU A 257 -12.16 15.44 -3.00
CA GLU A 257 -11.80 14.76 -1.75
C GLU A 257 -10.69 13.72 -1.96
N ALA A 258 -10.70 12.97 -3.06
CA ALA A 258 -9.69 12.00 -3.41
C ALA A 258 -8.37 12.61 -3.93
N SER A 259 -8.26 13.93 -4.09
CA SER A 259 -7.10 14.61 -4.66
C SER A 259 -6.13 15.11 -3.57
N PRO A 260 -4.97 14.47 -3.33
CA PRO A 260 -4.01 14.84 -2.28
C PRO A 260 -3.63 16.32 -2.26
N ILE A 261 -3.52 16.95 -3.44
CA ILE A 261 -3.12 18.35 -3.60
C ILE A 261 -4.03 19.35 -2.87
N LEU A 262 -5.28 18.98 -2.58
CA LEU A 262 -6.24 19.84 -1.88
C LEU A 262 -6.11 19.78 -0.35
N TRP A 263 -5.37 18.81 0.17
CA TRP A 263 -5.29 18.52 1.61
C TRP A 263 -3.96 18.93 2.25
N VAL A 264 -3.10 19.64 1.52
CA VAL A 264 -1.82 20.11 2.04
C VAL A 264 -2.06 21.13 3.16
N THR A 265 -1.52 20.85 4.35
CA THR A 265 -1.56 21.68 5.54
C THR A 265 -0.22 21.61 6.26
N LYS A 266 -0.01 22.42 7.30
CA LYS A 266 1.16 22.31 8.17
C LYS A 266 1.33 20.95 8.88
N GLN A 267 0.31 20.07 8.86
CA GLN A 267 0.37 18.72 9.41
C GLN A 267 0.72 17.66 8.36
N SER A 268 0.82 18.04 7.08
CA SER A 268 1.18 17.11 6.01
C SER A 268 2.56 16.51 6.25
N ALA A 269 2.72 15.24 5.85
CA ALA A 269 3.99 14.56 6.00
C ALA A 269 5.00 15.00 4.93
N PRO A 270 6.31 14.99 5.22
CA PRO A 270 7.37 15.03 4.21
C PRO A 270 7.13 13.98 3.11
N ILE A 271 7.46 14.32 1.86
CA ILE A 271 7.19 13.43 0.72
C ILE A 271 8.37 13.35 -0.25
N CYS A 272 8.65 12.14 -0.71
CA CYS A 272 9.56 11.86 -1.81
C CYS A 272 8.77 11.35 -3.03
N PHE A 273 9.01 11.95 -4.18
CA PHE A 273 8.52 11.48 -5.48
C PHE A 273 9.64 10.74 -6.21
N ILE A 274 9.34 9.53 -6.68
CA ILE A 274 10.21 8.75 -7.56
C ILE A 274 9.44 8.52 -8.86
N ASN A 275 9.75 9.32 -9.89
CA ASN A 275 8.94 9.37 -11.11
C ASN A 275 9.67 8.83 -12.33
N SER A 276 8.91 8.16 -13.22
CA SER A 276 9.29 7.92 -14.60
C SER A 276 9.24 9.20 -15.43
N LEU A 277 9.58 9.13 -16.72
CA LEU A 277 9.43 10.25 -17.66
C LEU A 277 7.98 10.52 -18.10
N LEU A 278 7.02 9.70 -17.66
CA LEU A 278 5.63 9.80 -18.11
C LEU A 278 4.91 11.02 -17.49
N PRO A 279 4.53 12.03 -18.30
CA PRO A 279 4.03 13.31 -17.77
C PRO A 279 2.77 13.20 -16.91
N ARG A 280 1.95 12.17 -17.13
CA ARG A 280 0.72 11.94 -16.33
C ARG A 280 0.97 11.74 -14.82
N TYR A 281 2.18 11.32 -14.43
CA TYR A 281 2.57 11.12 -13.04
C TYR A 281 3.27 12.34 -12.44
N HIS A 282 3.48 13.38 -13.25
CA HIS A 282 3.98 14.68 -12.80
C HIS A 282 2.84 15.70 -12.62
N ASP A 283 1.62 15.34 -13.06
CA ASP A 283 0.48 16.23 -13.04
C ASP A 283 0.08 16.59 -11.61
N GLY A 284 0.06 17.88 -11.28
CA GLY A 284 -0.19 18.42 -9.95
C GLY A 284 0.95 18.26 -8.94
N ARG A 285 2.04 17.54 -9.28
CA ARG A 285 3.17 17.31 -8.37
C ARG A 285 3.85 18.60 -7.96
N ASP A 286 4.21 19.42 -8.94
CA ASP A 286 4.97 20.63 -8.68
C ASP A 286 4.13 21.68 -7.94
N GLU A 287 2.82 21.72 -8.20
CA GLU A 287 1.88 22.54 -7.44
C GLU A 287 1.72 22.05 -6.00
N LEU A 288 1.69 20.73 -5.78
CA LEU A 288 1.67 20.15 -4.44
C LEU A 288 2.95 20.49 -3.70
N ILE A 289 4.12 20.38 -4.35
CA ILE A 289 5.43 20.77 -3.78
C ILE A 289 5.44 22.24 -3.40
N ASN A 290 4.95 23.14 -4.27
CA ASN A 290 4.85 24.55 -3.97
C ASN A 290 4.00 24.82 -2.71
N LYS A 291 2.89 24.10 -2.54
CA LYS A 291 2.08 24.18 -1.31
C LYS A 291 2.84 23.66 -0.07
N LEU A 292 3.58 22.56 -0.18
CA LEU A 292 4.39 22.02 0.92
C LEU A 292 5.47 23.02 1.34
N ASN A 293 6.10 23.69 0.38
CA ASN A 293 7.13 24.69 0.62
C ASN A 293 6.60 25.91 1.40
N THR A 294 5.32 26.26 1.27
CA THR A 294 4.72 27.35 2.09
C THR A 294 4.66 27.00 3.58
N PHE A 295 4.77 25.73 3.92
CA PHE A 295 4.80 25.22 5.29
C PHE A 295 6.18 24.68 5.70
N GLU A 296 7.21 24.89 4.86
CA GLU A 296 8.58 24.39 5.07
C GLU A 296 8.66 22.86 5.23
N ILE A 297 7.70 22.14 4.61
CA ILE A 297 7.64 20.68 4.67
C ILE A 297 8.62 20.10 3.63
N LYS A 298 9.54 19.25 4.13
CA LYS A 298 10.56 18.59 3.31
C LYS A 298 9.93 17.79 2.17
N ASN A 299 10.48 17.99 0.97
CA ASN A 299 10.09 17.22 -0.21
C ASN A 299 11.32 16.99 -1.11
N GLU A 300 11.33 15.85 -1.81
CA GLU A 300 12.39 15.49 -2.74
C GLU A 300 11.78 14.87 -4.00
N VAL A 301 12.47 15.04 -5.13
CA VAL A 301 12.06 14.45 -6.42
C VAL A 301 13.25 13.71 -7.02
N TYR A 302 13.08 12.42 -7.25
CA TYR A 302 14.01 11.60 -8.02
C TYR A 302 13.35 11.18 -9.34
N GLN A 303 14.08 11.32 -10.42
CA GLN A 303 13.62 10.92 -11.74
C GLN A 303 14.37 9.70 -12.24
N ILE A 304 13.63 8.66 -12.61
CA ILE A 304 14.14 7.50 -13.32
C ILE A 304 13.99 7.78 -14.81
N ASN A 305 15.10 7.79 -15.55
CA ASN A 305 15.12 8.12 -16.97
C ASN A 305 14.55 6.99 -17.84
N ILE A 306 13.25 6.75 -17.72
CA ILE A 306 12.50 5.72 -18.45
C ILE A 306 11.03 6.12 -18.67
N ASP A 307 10.50 5.80 -19.82
CA ASP A 307 9.09 5.96 -20.21
C ASP A 307 8.25 4.70 -19.92
N LEU A 308 8.54 4.05 -18.81
CA LEU A 308 7.88 2.83 -18.35
C LEU A 308 7.29 3.03 -16.97
N HIS A 309 5.96 2.91 -16.83
CA HIS A 309 5.29 3.12 -15.55
C HIS A 309 5.69 2.10 -14.48
N PRO A 310 5.62 0.75 -14.69
CA PRO A 310 5.94 -0.20 -13.62
C PRO A 310 7.45 -0.50 -13.52
N PHE A 311 8.34 0.52 -13.69
CA PHE A 311 9.80 0.36 -13.66
C PHE A 311 10.32 -0.24 -12.34
N TRP A 312 9.65 0.00 -11.24
CA TRP A 312 10.02 -0.49 -9.91
C TRP A 312 9.91 -2.03 -9.75
N LEU A 313 9.32 -2.72 -10.72
CA LEU A 313 9.23 -4.18 -10.73
C LEU A 313 10.46 -4.84 -11.37
N PHE A 314 11.34 -4.05 -12.01
CA PHE A 314 12.35 -4.59 -12.91
C PHE A 314 13.75 -4.02 -12.66
N HIS A 315 14.77 -4.88 -12.85
CA HIS A 315 16.11 -4.40 -13.13
C HIS A 315 16.18 -3.81 -14.56
N PRO A 316 16.97 -2.75 -14.75
CA PRO A 316 18.00 -2.20 -13.85
C PRO A 316 17.50 -1.14 -12.84
N TRP A 317 16.23 -0.72 -12.87
CA TRP A 317 15.76 0.45 -12.10
C TRP A 317 15.45 0.17 -10.64
N PHE A 318 15.11 -1.07 -10.31
CA PHE A 318 14.67 -1.48 -8.97
C PHE A 318 15.62 -1.01 -7.84
N ASN A 319 16.94 -1.22 -8.02
CA ASN A 319 17.92 -0.85 -6.99
C ASN A 319 17.97 0.67 -6.76
N SER A 320 17.77 1.47 -7.80
CA SER A 320 17.68 2.94 -7.66
C SER A 320 16.43 3.35 -6.88
N VAL A 321 15.29 2.69 -7.11
CA VAL A 321 14.07 2.94 -6.35
C VAL A 321 14.25 2.61 -4.87
N VAL A 322 14.83 1.46 -4.55
CA VAL A 322 15.18 1.07 -3.17
C VAL A 322 16.11 2.12 -2.55
N LYS A 323 17.19 2.48 -3.25
CA LYS A 323 18.16 3.47 -2.76
C LYS A 323 17.52 4.82 -2.46
N TYR A 324 16.75 5.40 -3.39
CA TYR A 324 16.11 6.70 -3.19
C TYR A 324 15.07 6.65 -2.05
N THR A 325 14.35 5.54 -1.94
CA THR A 325 13.42 5.31 -0.82
C THR A 325 14.17 5.33 0.51
N VAL A 326 15.24 4.57 0.64
CA VAL A 326 16.02 4.45 1.87
C VAL A 326 16.74 5.75 2.21
N ASP A 327 17.35 6.41 1.23
CA ASP A 327 18.04 7.69 1.44
C ASP A 327 17.08 8.75 2.00
N PHE A 328 15.91 8.93 1.37
CA PHE A 328 14.92 9.89 1.86
C PHE A 328 14.41 9.55 3.25
N LEU A 329 14.12 8.27 3.52
CA LEU A 329 13.66 7.84 4.83
C LEU A 329 14.73 8.04 5.92
N ASN A 330 15.99 7.71 5.64
CA ASN A 330 17.11 7.95 6.56
C ASN A 330 17.24 9.46 6.87
N ASN A 331 17.22 10.29 5.83
CA ASN A 331 17.34 11.74 5.95
C ASN A 331 16.11 12.42 6.61
N THR A 332 14.99 11.71 6.74
CA THR A 332 13.74 12.26 7.28
C THR A 332 13.41 11.69 8.64
N LEU A 333 13.67 10.41 8.86
CA LEU A 333 13.26 9.70 10.09
C LEU A 333 14.43 9.41 11.04
N LEU A 334 15.68 9.37 10.53
CA LEU A 334 16.85 8.97 11.31
C LEU A 334 17.87 10.11 11.51
N SER A 335 17.76 11.19 10.77
CA SER A 335 18.59 12.38 11.05
C SER A 335 18.24 12.87 12.45
N ASP A 336 19.23 12.93 13.33
CA ASP A 336 19.16 13.56 14.65
C ASP A 336 18.88 15.05 14.47
N THR A 337 17.64 15.41 14.29
CA THR A 337 17.17 16.75 14.57
C THR A 337 16.88 16.80 16.07
N ASN A 338 17.93 16.94 16.87
CA ASN A 338 17.80 17.58 18.17
C ASN A 338 17.54 19.06 17.90
N PRO A 339 16.36 19.57 18.11
CA PRO A 339 16.23 21.01 18.36
C PRO A 339 16.80 21.23 19.76
N GLN A 340 17.90 21.99 19.84
CA GLN A 340 18.35 22.60 21.06
C GLN A 340 17.27 23.56 21.59
#